data_8dc66c84584849a62629b4f2d265c8b7
#
_entry.id   8dc66c84584849a62629b4f2d265c8b7
#
_cell.length_a   1.000
_cell.length_b   1.000
_cell.length_c   1.000
_cell.angle_alpha   90.00
_cell.angle_beta   90.00
_cell.angle_gamma   90.00
#
_symmetry.space_group_name_H-M   'P 1'
#
loop_
_entity.id
_entity.type
_entity.pdbx_description
1 polymer ?
#
loop_
_entity_poly.entity_id
_entity_poly.type
_entity_poly.pdbx_seq_one_letter_code
_entity_poly.pdbx_strand_id
1 'polypeptide(L)'
;MANMLYAYGAKIRTNMRELDAETFFAGSTRVKDTLKPGEIVLEIVVPMPSEGTTAVYDKYRTRKSIDFAILAVAGTLRLEEGIVKEISLVLGAAAPIPMKLQEAEQYLLGKELTEETAKEAAEIALKKAIPLEMNGYKIEMAKVMIRRFLGF
;
A
#
# COMPACT_ATOMS: atom_id res chain seq x y z
N MET A 1 -5.31 -8.25 -3.19
CA MET A 1 -6.40 -7.97 -2.22
C MET A 1 -5.84 -7.33 -0.94
N ALA A 2 -4.94 -7.97 -0.16
CA ALA A 2 -4.43 -7.44 1.10
C ALA A 2 -3.98 -5.96 1.03
N ASN A 3 -3.17 -5.59 0.04
CA ASN A 3 -2.69 -4.22 -0.12
C ASN A 3 -3.81 -3.18 -0.26
N MET A 4 -4.89 -3.52 -1.00
CA MET A 4 -6.03 -2.60 -1.16
C MET A 4 -6.86 -2.51 0.13
N LEU A 5 -7.09 -3.63 0.82
CA LEU A 5 -7.77 -3.60 2.12
C LEU A 5 -7.00 -2.75 3.13
N TYR A 6 -5.67 -2.84 3.09
CA TYR A 6 -4.78 -2.01 3.90
C TYR A 6 -4.88 -0.52 3.52
N ALA A 7 -4.85 -0.22 2.22
CA ALA A 7 -4.95 1.16 1.71
C ALA A 7 -6.30 1.82 2.04
N TYR A 8 -7.40 1.05 2.01
CA TYR A 8 -8.72 1.53 2.40
C TYR A 8 -8.94 1.63 3.92
N GLY A 9 -8.01 1.15 4.74
CA GLY A 9 -8.23 1.05 6.18
C GLY A 9 -9.37 0.10 6.54
N ALA A 10 -9.50 -1.00 5.79
CA ALA A 10 -10.56 -1.98 6.00
C ALA A 10 -10.44 -2.65 7.39
N LYS A 11 -11.58 -3.06 7.90
CA LYS A 11 -11.69 -3.83 9.14
C LYS A 11 -12.07 -5.28 8.83
N ILE A 12 -11.47 -6.20 9.55
CA ILE A 12 -11.72 -7.64 9.46
C ILE A 12 -12.43 -8.06 10.72
N ARG A 13 -13.68 -8.50 10.58
CA ARG A 13 -14.46 -9.07 11.68
C ARG A 13 -14.35 -10.57 11.72
N THR A 14 -14.03 -11.06 12.89
CA THR A 14 -13.98 -12.48 13.17
C THR A 14 -15.10 -12.88 14.13
N ASN A 15 -15.25 -14.16 14.39
CA ASN A 15 -16.13 -14.65 15.44
C ASN A 15 -15.70 -14.26 16.87
N MET A 16 -14.50 -13.69 17.05
CA MET A 16 -13.93 -13.34 18.36
C MET A 16 -13.68 -11.84 18.53
N ARG A 17 -13.39 -11.10 17.44
CA ARG A 17 -12.97 -9.69 17.51
C ARG A 17 -13.03 -8.98 16.17
N GLU A 18 -12.85 -7.66 16.18
CA GLU A 18 -12.62 -6.83 15.01
C GLU A 18 -11.16 -6.36 15.01
N LEU A 19 -10.54 -6.40 13.86
CA LEU A 19 -9.14 -6.00 13.62
C LEU A 19 -9.07 -5.06 12.42
N ASP A 20 -8.19 -4.07 12.46
CA ASP A 20 -7.82 -3.35 11.25
C ASP A 20 -7.00 -4.24 10.32
N ALA A 21 -7.02 -3.94 9.02
CA ALA A 21 -6.24 -4.66 8.02
C ALA A 21 -4.74 -4.66 8.35
N GLU A 22 -4.22 -3.58 8.94
CA GLU A 22 -2.83 -3.50 9.39
C GLU A 22 -2.50 -4.57 10.42
N THR A 23 -3.28 -4.65 11.48
CA THR A 23 -3.12 -5.64 12.53
C THR A 23 -3.36 -7.06 12.02
N PHE A 24 -4.37 -7.24 11.15
CA PHE A 24 -4.69 -8.55 10.61
C PHE A 24 -3.55 -9.12 9.74
N PHE A 25 -2.94 -8.29 8.89
CA PHE A 25 -1.82 -8.68 8.02
C PHE A 25 -0.44 -8.47 8.65
N ALA A 26 -0.34 -8.12 9.93
CA ALA A 26 0.93 -7.94 10.64
C ALA A 26 1.67 -9.24 10.96
N GLY A 27 1.30 -10.34 10.33
CA GLY A 27 1.98 -11.63 10.47
C GLY A 27 3.46 -11.61 10.11
N SER A 28 4.14 -12.69 10.41
CA SER A 28 5.55 -12.90 10.07
C SER A 28 5.71 -13.54 8.68
N THR A 29 6.95 -13.82 8.27
CA THR A 29 7.25 -14.60 7.06
C THR A 29 6.62 -15.99 7.05
N ARG A 30 6.34 -16.57 8.22
CA ARG A 30 5.74 -17.91 8.37
C ARG A 30 4.23 -17.84 8.57
N VAL A 31 3.75 -16.83 9.31
CA VAL A 31 2.33 -16.62 9.62
C VAL A 31 1.88 -15.33 8.94
N LYS A 32 0.95 -15.42 8.01
CA LYS A 32 0.49 -14.28 7.17
C LYS A 32 -0.65 -13.49 7.78
N ASP A 33 -1.24 -13.99 8.84
CA ASP A 33 -2.30 -13.36 9.58
C ASP A 33 -2.09 -13.52 11.09
N THR A 34 -2.98 -12.92 11.87
CA THR A 34 -2.93 -12.94 13.34
C THR A 34 -4.09 -13.71 13.94
N LEU A 35 -4.74 -14.59 13.17
CA LEU A 35 -5.85 -15.40 13.65
C LEU A 35 -5.40 -16.36 14.77
N LYS A 36 -6.25 -16.50 15.78
CA LYS A 36 -6.07 -17.43 16.87
C LYS A 36 -6.65 -18.81 16.53
N PRO A 37 -6.26 -19.88 17.23
CA PRO A 37 -6.91 -21.17 17.07
C PRO A 37 -8.42 -21.07 17.24
N GLY A 38 -9.20 -21.57 16.27
CA GLY A 38 -10.66 -21.50 16.26
C GLY A 38 -11.23 -20.13 15.87
N GLU A 39 -10.40 -19.15 15.54
CA GLU A 39 -10.83 -17.87 15.02
C GLU A 39 -11.02 -17.94 13.49
N ILE A 40 -12.20 -17.48 13.02
CA ILE A 40 -12.55 -17.45 11.60
C ILE A 40 -12.98 -16.03 11.19
N VAL A 41 -12.64 -15.63 9.99
CA VAL A 41 -13.12 -14.38 9.41
C VAL A 41 -14.57 -14.54 9.00
N LEU A 42 -15.43 -13.63 9.46
CA LEU A 42 -16.85 -13.58 9.12
C LEU A 42 -17.14 -12.59 7.99
N GLU A 43 -16.55 -11.39 8.07
CA GLU A 43 -16.75 -10.35 7.06
C GLU A 43 -15.56 -9.39 7.00
N ILE A 44 -15.49 -8.65 5.89
CA ILE A 44 -14.54 -7.56 5.70
C ILE A 44 -15.37 -6.29 5.50
N VAL A 45 -15.17 -5.31 6.35
CA VAL A 45 -15.83 -4.01 6.28
C VAL A 45 -14.87 -3.01 5.63
N VAL A 46 -15.21 -2.55 4.44
CA VAL A 46 -14.44 -1.54 3.72
C VAL A 46 -15.14 -0.20 3.90
N PRO A 47 -14.48 0.81 4.50
CA PRO A 47 -15.09 2.12 4.62
C PRO A 47 -15.32 2.75 3.23
N MET A 48 -16.42 3.47 3.09
CA MET A 48 -16.67 4.23 1.86
C MET A 48 -15.65 5.37 1.79
N PRO A 49 -14.87 5.48 0.71
CA PRO A 49 -13.94 6.60 0.55
C PRO A 49 -14.68 7.92 0.39
N SER A 50 -14.02 9.02 0.74
CA SER A 50 -14.51 10.37 0.50
C SER A 50 -14.78 10.61 -0.99
N GLU A 51 -15.77 11.45 -1.31
CA GLU A 51 -16.07 11.81 -2.70
C GLU A 51 -14.84 12.42 -3.37
N GLY A 52 -14.60 12.07 -4.64
CA GLY A 52 -13.42 12.49 -5.39
C GLY A 52 -12.15 11.68 -5.10
N THR A 53 -12.22 10.64 -4.26
CA THR A 53 -11.09 9.74 -4.04
C THR A 53 -10.87 8.82 -5.23
N THR A 54 -9.66 8.82 -5.77
CA THR A 54 -9.19 7.83 -6.76
C THR A 54 -8.51 6.69 -6.04
N ALA A 55 -8.74 5.46 -6.49
CA ALA A 55 -8.11 4.26 -5.95
C ALA A 55 -7.40 3.50 -7.07
N VAL A 56 -6.15 3.11 -6.85
CA VAL A 56 -5.31 2.44 -7.84
C VAL A 56 -4.66 1.19 -7.23
N TYR A 57 -4.64 0.13 -8.01
CA TYR A 57 -3.82 -1.05 -7.75
C TYR A 57 -3.00 -1.35 -9.01
N ASP A 58 -1.70 -1.11 -8.95
CA ASP A 58 -0.75 -1.46 -10.01
C ASP A 58 0.13 -2.63 -9.58
N LYS A 59 0.28 -3.61 -10.47
CA LYS A 59 1.04 -4.83 -10.21
C LYS A 59 2.00 -5.11 -11.34
N TYR A 60 3.29 -5.01 -11.07
CA TYR A 60 4.33 -5.49 -11.97
C TYR A 60 4.53 -6.99 -11.82
N ARG A 61 4.50 -7.70 -12.95
CA ARG A 61 4.58 -9.17 -13.04
C ARG A 61 5.26 -9.59 -14.33
N THR A 62 5.83 -10.77 -14.36
CA THR A 62 6.53 -11.30 -15.55
C THR A 62 5.56 -11.71 -16.64
N ARG A 63 4.45 -12.36 -16.30
CA ARG A 63 3.45 -12.88 -17.24
C ARG A 63 2.16 -12.06 -17.17
N LYS A 64 1.46 -11.91 -18.32
CA LYS A 64 0.17 -11.21 -18.39
C LYS A 64 -0.98 -11.98 -17.74
N SER A 65 -0.86 -13.31 -17.65
CA SER A 65 -1.86 -14.19 -17.02
C SER A 65 -1.68 -14.25 -15.49
N ILE A 66 -2.24 -15.27 -14.82
CA ILE A 66 -2.11 -15.48 -13.37
C ILE A 66 -0.63 -15.59 -13.00
N ASP A 67 -0.15 -14.59 -12.27
CA ASP A 67 1.24 -14.54 -11.80
C ASP A 67 1.36 -13.74 -10.50
N PHE A 68 2.40 -14.06 -9.70
CA PHE A 68 2.74 -13.31 -8.52
C PHE A 68 3.33 -11.94 -8.89
N ALA A 69 3.13 -10.96 -8.02
CA ALA A 69 3.76 -9.66 -8.19
C ALA A 69 5.27 -9.75 -7.92
N ILE A 70 6.07 -9.16 -8.80
CA ILE A 70 7.46 -8.80 -8.48
C ILE A 70 7.43 -7.62 -7.50
N LEU A 71 6.53 -6.66 -7.77
CA LEU A 71 6.22 -5.53 -6.92
C LEU A 71 4.78 -5.09 -7.19
N ALA A 72 4.10 -4.53 -6.20
CA ALA A 72 2.79 -3.93 -6.38
C ALA A 72 2.67 -2.63 -5.56
N VAL A 73 1.92 -1.68 -6.09
CA VAL A 73 1.50 -0.46 -5.39
C VAL A 73 -0.02 -0.48 -5.30
N ALA A 74 -0.54 -0.18 -4.13
CA ALA A 74 -1.95 0.01 -3.88
C ALA A 74 -2.14 1.32 -3.12
N GLY A 75 -3.17 2.07 -3.44
CA GLY A 75 -3.41 3.30 -2.67
C GLY A 75 -4.69 4.00 -3.06
N THR A 76 -5.01 4.97 -2.24
CA THR A 76 -6.10 5.94 -2.45
C THR A 76 -5.51 7.35 -2.43
N LEU A 77 -6.04 8.23 -3.26
CA LEU A 77 -5.60 9.62 -3.38
C LEU A 77 -6.82 10.51 -3.61
N ARG A 78 -6.96 11.56 -2.81
CA ARG A 78 -7.92 12.64 -3.04
C ARG A 78 -7.19 13.96 -3.17
N LEU A 79 -7.46 14.65 -4.26
CA LEU A 79 -6.94 15.98 -4.54
C LEU A 79 -8.07 17.00 -4.50
N GLU A 80 -7.77 18.18 -3.99
CA GLU A 80 -8.60 19.38 -4.13
C GLU A 80 -7.72 20.50 -4.67
N GLU A 81 -8.07 21.04 -5.82
CA GLU A 81 -7.30 22.07 -6.50
C GLU A 81 -5.80 21.73 -6.67
N GLY A 82 -5.50 20.47 -6.95
CA GLY A 82 -4.12 19.98 -7.08
C GLY A 82 -3.39 19.71 -5.77
N ILE A 83 -4.03 19.98 -4.63
CA ILE A 83 -3.45 19.76 -3.29
C ILE A 83 -3.89 18.39 -2.75
N VAL A 84 -2.95 17.62 -2.22
CA VAL A 84 -3.20 16.32 -1.60
C VAL A 84 -3.95 16.50 -0.29
N LYS A 85 -5.22 16.06 -0.24
CA LYS A 85 -6.07 16.09 0.96
C LYS A 85 -6.09 14.78 1.72
N GLU A 86 -6.14 13.70 0.99
CA GLU A 86 -6.08 12.35 1.57
C GLU A 86 -5.20 11.47 0.70
N ILE A 87 -4.38 10.67 1.33
CA ILE A 87 -3.55 9.70 0.64
C ILE A 87 -3.32 8.48 1.52
N SER A 88 -3.39 7.31 0.92
CA SER A 88 -2.91 6.07 1.51
C SER A 88 -2.10 5.32 0.45
N LEU A 89 -0.90 4.90 0.80
CA LEU A 89 0.06 4.30 -0.13
C LEU A 89 0.70 3.07 0.47
N VAL A 90 0.53 1.94 -0.20
CA VAL A 90 0.96 0.62 0.28
C VAL A 90 1.76 -0.10 -0.78
N LEU A 91 2.96 -0.57 -0.42
CA LEU A 91 3.75 -1.49 -1.24
C LEU A 91 3.42 -2.94 -0.91
N GLY A 92 3.29 -3.76 -1.95
CA GLY A 92 3.18 -5.20 -1.86
C GLY A 92 4.32 -5.91 -2.57
N ALA A 93 4.63 -7.13 -2.16
CA ALA A 93 5.77 -7.92 -2.64
C ALA A 93 7.15 -7.27 -2.43
N ALA A 94 7.22 -6.25 -1.58
CA ALA A 94 8.46 -5.61 -1.13
C ALA A 94 8.95 -6.21 0.20
N ALA A 95 8.03 -6.69 1.01
CA ALA A 95 8.27 -7.31 2.31
C ALA A 95 7.35 -8.52 2.51
N PRO A 96 7.50 -9.29 3.61
CA PRO A 96 6.60 -10.40 3.93
C PRO A 96 5.14 -9.99 4.13
N ILE A 97 4.90 -8.75 4.51
CA ILE A 97 3.57 -8.15 4.74
C ILE A 97 3.40 -6.88 3.89
N PRO A 98 2.17 -6.40 3.68
CA PRO A 98 1.94 -5.09 3.07
C PRO A 98 2.67 -3.98 3.84
N MET A 99 3.30 -3.06 3.14
CA MET A 99 4.07 -1.96 3.74
C MET A 99 3.40 -0.63 3.47
N LYS A 100 2.90 0.02 4.51
CA LYS A 100 2.39 1.39 4.41
C LYS A 100 3.54 2.38 4.37
N LEU A 101 3.49 3.34 3.44
CA LEU A 101 4.53 4.32 3.22
C LEU A 101 4.24 5.63 3.98
N GLN A 102 4.08 5.53 5.29
CA GLN A 102 3.62 6.63 6.16
C GLN A 102 4.44 7.92 6.03
N GLU A 103 5.76 7.82 5.90
CA GLU A 103 6.64 9.00 5.78
C GLU A 103 6.37 9.75 4.46
N ALA A 104 6.13 9.04 3.37
CA ALA A 104 5.77 9.62 2.07
C ALA A 104 4.35 10.21 2.09
N GLU A 105 3.39 9.54 2.74
CA GLU A 105 2.03 10.03 2.92
C GLU A 105 2.03 11.36 3.70
N GLN A 106 2.75 11.41 4.83
CA GLN A 106 2.89 12.62 5.65
C GLN A 106 3.58 13.75 4.91
N TYR A 107 4.58 13.42 4.09
CA TYR A 107 5.27 14.41 3.26
C TYR A 107 4.35 15.06 2.23
N LEU A 108 3.47 14.27 1.60
CA LEU A 108 2.57 14.73 0.53
C LEU A 108 1.34 15.49 1.05
N LEU A 109 0.85 15.17 2.24
CA LEU A 109 -0.36 15.79 2.79
C LEU A 109 -0.25 17.31 2.85
N GLY A 110 -1.25 18.00 2.27
CA GLY A 110 -1.34 19.46 2.21
C GLY A 110 -0.44 20.12 1.18
N LYS A 111 0.34 19.36 0.41
CA LYS A 111 1.19 19.88 -0.67
C LYS A 111 0.50 19.80 -2.02
N GLU A 112 0.90 20.69 -2.91
CA GLU A 112 0.58 20.60 -4.32
C GLU A 112 1.27 19.38 -4.93
N LEU A 113 0.52 18.60 -5.70
CA LEU A 113 1.03 17.39 -6.35
C LEU A 113 1.67 17.76 -7.68
N THR A 114 3.00 17.80 -7.69
CA THR A 114 3.84 18.07 -8.85
C THR A 114 4.80 16.91 -9.11
N GLU A 115 5.46 16.90 -10.26
CA GLU A 115 6.48 15.90 -10.57
C GLU A 115 7.61 15.90 -9.52
N GLU A 116 8.00 17.07 -9.04
CA GLU A 116 9.05 17.23 -8.04
C GLU A 116 8.63 16.64 -6.68
N THR A 117 7.42 17.01 -6.18
CA THR A 117 6.90 16.46 -4.92
C THR A 117 6.65 14.96 -5.02
N ALA A 118 6.22 14.44 -6.16
CA ALA A 118 6.05 13.01 -6.39
C ALA A 118 7.39 12.25 -6.39
N LYS A 119 8.44 12.82 -6.99
CA LYS A 119 9.79 12.27 -6.99
C LYS A 119 10.36 12.23 -5.56
N GLU A 120 10.21 13.31 -4.82
CA GLU A 120 10.72 13.43 -3.45
C GLU A 120 9.99 12.47 -2.50
N ALA A 121 8.66 12.33 -2.66
CA ALA A 121 7.88 11.34 -1.91
C ALA A 121 8.35 9.90 -2.17
N ALA A 122 8.69 9.57 -3.42
CA ALA A 122 9.21 8.25 -3.76
C ALA A 122 10.60 7.99 -3.13
N GLU A 123 11.47 8.99 -3.05
CA GLU A 123 12.75 8.88 -2.35
C GLU A 123 12.55 8.69 -0.84
N ILE A 124 11.66 9.47 -0.23
CA ILE A 124 11.34 9.36 1.21
C ILE A 124 10.78 7.98 1.53
N ALA A 125 9.85 7.47 0.69
CA ALA A 125 9.22 6.16 0.87
C ALA A 125 10.23 5.02 0.98
N LEU A 126 11.36 5.12 0.29
CA LEU A 126 12.34 4.04 0.16
C LEU A 126 13.67 4.33 0.87
N LYS A 127 13.76 5.44 1.58
CA LYS A 127 14.97 5.85 2.30
C LYS A 127 15.54 4.78 3.24
N LYS A 128 14.65 3.98 3.84
CA LYS A 128 15.01 2.90 4.79
C LYS A 128 15.03 1.51 4.14
N ALA A 129 14.88 1.42 2.82
CA ALA A 129 14.88 0.14 2.14
C ALA A 129 16.27 -0.50 2.15
N ILE A 130 16.33 -1.74 2.59
CA ILE A 130 17.56 -2.54 2.60
C ILE A 130 17.40 -3.65 1.57
N PRO A 131 18.07 -3.56 0.40
CA PRO A 131 17.99 -4.59 -0.60
C PRO A 131 18.74 -5.85 -0.16
N LEU A 132 18.26 -7.01 -0.58
CA LEU A 132 19.01 -8.25 -0.55
C LEU A 132 19.92 -8.32 -1.78
N GLU A 133 20.84 -9.31 -1.80
CA GLU A 133 21.88 -9.45 -2.82
C GLU A 133 21.39 -9.36 -4.29
N MET A 134 20.20 -9.90 -4.58
CA MET A 134 19.69 -10.00 -5.95
C MET A 134 18.46 -9.13 -6.25
N ASN A 135 18.02 -8.24 -5.32
CA ASN A 135 16.77 -7.51 -5.49
C ASN A 135 16.87 -5.98 -5.41
N GLY A 136 18.07 -5.43 -5.50
CA GLY A 136 18.30 -3.97 -5.48
C GLY A 136 17.51 -3.20 -6.54
N TYR A 137 17.27 -3.81 -7.71
CA TYR A 137 16.45 -3.24 -8.78
C TYR A 137 15.01 -2.90 -8.35
N LYS A 138 14.48 -3.58 -7.32
CA LYS A 138 13.12 -3.30 -6.81
C LYS A 138 12.99 -1.92 -6.20
N ILE A 139 14.08 -1.32 -5.72
CA ILE A 139 14.05 0.04 -5.16
C ILE A 139 13.71 1.03 -6.27
N GLU A 140 14.42 0.98 -7.40
CA GLU A 140 14.16 1.88 -8.52
C GLU A 140 12.79 1.60 -9.16
N MET A 141 12.41 0.33 -9.25
CA MET A 141 11.07 -0.05 -9.71
C MET A 141 9.98 0.53 -8.81
N ALA A 142 10.15 0.47 -7.48
CA ALA A 142 9.20 1.02 -6.53
C ALA A 142 9.06 2.54 -6.66
N LYS A 143 10.16 3.27 -6.84
CA LYS A 143 10.13 4.71 -7.09
C LYS A 143 9.32 5.06 -8.33
N VAL A 144 9.54 4.32 -9.42
CA VAL A 144 8.76 4.51 -10.67
C VAL A 144 7.29 4.21 -10.44
N MET A 145 6.94 3.11 -9.78
CA MET A 145 5.55 2.75 -9.53
C MET A 145 4.84 3.74 -8.60
N ILE A 146 5.54 4.28 -7.59
CA ILE A 146 5.00 5.32 -6.71
C ILE A 146 4.71 6.60 -7.52
N ARG A 147 5.63 7.04 -8.36
CA ARG A 147 5.41 8.22 -9.22
C ARG A 147 4.23 8.00 -10.17
N ARG A 148 4.14 6.83 -10.81
CA ARG A 148 2.98 6.48 -11.67
C ARG A 148 1.66 6.48 -10.90
N PHE A 149 1.64 6.00 -9.68
CA PHE A 149 0.46 6.09 -8.81
C PHE A 149 0.06 7.56 -8.59
N LEU A 150 1.03 8.45 -8.43
CA LEU A 150 0.82 9.89 -8.26
C LEU A 150 0.53 10.64 -9.57
N GLY A 151 0.58 9.98 -10.73
CA GLY A 151 0.24 10.56 -12.03
C GLY A 151 1.44 11.05 -12.86
N PHE A 152 2.68 10.63 -12.50
CA PHE A 152 3.92 11.03 -13.17
C PHE A 152 4.79 9.86 -13.65
#